data_7237442c1e154ac031a47f7418fa202b
#
_entry.id   7237442c1e154ac031a47f7418fa202b
#
_cell.length_a   1.000
_cell.length_b   1.000
_cell.length_c   1.000
_cell.angle_alpha   90.00
_cell.angle_beta   90.00
_cell.angle_gamma   90.00
#
_symmetry.space_group_name_H-M   'P 1'
#
loop_
_entity.id
_entity.type
_entity.pdbx_description
1 polymer ?
#
loop_
_entity_poly.entity_id
_entity_poly.type
_entity_poly.pdbx_seq_one_letter_code
_entity_poly.pdbx_strand_id
1 'polypeptide(L)'
;MNRIFKIFTVVSLFSVFSSPFCVSFAQDAEYNLIRRTYKVNTDGTMDISFRKEIKLLRNRAITAYADKGETFILYNPATDRLTINESYTIRKDGSRVQTPQNAFIDQLPSQCQDCGRYNGIRERVVVHTALEYDCIIVLDYTIHRQGSYLDEALVLVEDCPVKKYEVIVDLPKDSEQSIGYTVTHGDFKIKTLKDKHTFHQIATDLPQKYIDNYLPAAETLYPTVNISCGKRPSDLAESSDETLPEAIYTVGELHDNDQLTYATNIRDYVLDNIHTTNFPLSLVGYKRSSAKETFLSGCGTPADKKRLVAAMLREAGFGAEEYDNGVHVTVHEDGRPMTYNLSTDRKRPARLDGAAIDEQRTIDISRDLIWDGPRVGGSYRQMTLPTEDGSIRIDPAFLTSVRKAPLKVRNCNEKYHYTIALPRTPKHTLVKPIDISRTEKGIGTIRICIKQLPTGQIDVIRELSIDVRDGIVTPKQYKAFRRMMQDWTTYKTVTIRAEKGKPIMGS
;
A
#
# COMPACT_ATOMS: atom_id res chain seq x y z
N MET A 1 -13.99 -64.71 -13.91
CA MET A 1 -13.91 -63.71 -15.00
C MET A 1 -13.78 -62.34 -14.36
N ASN A 2 -12.54 -61.98 -13.92
CA ASN A 2 -12.22 -60.71 -13.22
C ASN A 2 -11.51 -59.82 -14.19
N ARG A 3 -12.10 -58.65 -14.50
CA ARG A 3 -11.44 -57.55 -15.18
C ARG A 3 -11.00 -56.51 -14.16
N ILE A 4 -9.69 -56.41 -13.97
CA ILE A 4 -9.01 -55.42 -13.18
C ILE A 4 -8.92 -54.12 -14.01
N PHE A 5 -9.57 -53.06 -13.57
CA PHE A 5 -9.38 -51.70 -14.09
C PHE A 5 -8.14 -51.08 -13.42
N LYS A 6 -7.09 -50.87 -14.21
CA LYS A 6 -5.94 -50.02 -13.82
C LYS A 6 -6.31 -48.58 -14.06
N ILE A 7 -6.44 -47.81 -12.97
CA ILE A 7 -6.55 -46.35 -13.00
C ILE A 7 -5.14 -45.82 -13.16
N PHE A 8 -4.84 -45.24 -14.29
CA PHE A 8 -3.66 -44.38 -14.50
C PHE A 8 -3.96 -42.98 -13.94
N THR A 9 -3.35 -42.67 -12.82
CA THR A 9 -3.34 -41.30 -12.31
C THR A 9 -2.29 -40.49 -13.08
N VAL A 10 -2.74 -39.70 -14.05
CA VAL A 10 -1.90 -38.71 -14.72
C VAL A 10 -1.84 -37.51 -13.80
N VAL A 11 -0.73 -37.36 -13.07
CA VAL A 11 -0.39 -36.12 -12.36
C VAL A 11 0.06 -35.12 -13.39
N SER A 12 -0.85 -34.24 -13.84
CA SER A 12 -0.52 -33.06 -14.63
C SER A 12 0.10 -32.04 -13.70
N LEU A 13 1.44 -31.90 -13.75
CA LEU A 13 2.14 -30.75 -13.22
C LEU A 13 1.76 -29.53 -14.08
N PHE A 14 0.70 -28.82 -13.70
CA PHE A 14 0.49 -27.45 -14.14
C PHE A 14 1.43 -26.55 -13.34
N SER A 15 2.63 -26.34 -13.84
CA SER A 15 3.43 -25.19 -13.49
C SER A 15 2.73 -23.95 -14.03
N VAL A 16 1.91 -23.32 -13.19
CA VAL A 16 1.37 -21.99 -13.46
C VAL A 16 2.55 -21.03 -13.40
N PHE A 17 3.20 -20.82 -14.54
CA PHE A 17 3.97 -19.62 -14.79
C PHE A 17 2.97 -18.44 -14.80
N SER A 18 2.67 -17.89 -13.64
CA SER A 18 2.11 -16.55 -13.54
C SER A 18 3.19 -15.54 -13.93
N SER A 19 3.47 -15.44 -15.23
CA SER A 19 4.08 -14.24 -15.77
C SER A 19 3.12 -13.10 -15.44
N PRO A 20 3.53 -12.07 -14.69
CA PRO A 20 2.78 -10.84 -14.68
C PRO A 20 2.91 -10.24 -16.07
N PHE A 21 2.01 -10.60 -16.96
CA PHE A 21 1.80 -9.81 -18.16
C PHE A 21 1.43 -8.41 -17.67
N CYS A 22 2.38 -7.49 -17.67
CA CYS A 22 2.13 -6.07 -17.68
C CYS A 22 1.40 -5.77 -18.99
N VAL A 23 0.12 -6.09 -19.03
CA VAL A 23 -0.76 -5.68 -20.12
C VAL A 23 -0.75 -4.16 -20.06
N SER A 24 -0.09 -3.52 -20.99
CA SER A 24 -0.33 -2.13 -21.31
C SER A 24 -1.81 -2.07 -21.67
N PHE A 25 -2.64 -1.73 -20.66
CA PHE A 25 -4.05 -1.50 -20.92
C PHE A 25 -4.11 -0.32 -21.87
N ALA A 26 -4.27 -0.62 -23.14
CA ALA A 26 -4.72 0.39 -24.05
C ALA A 26 -6.04 0.92 -23.44
N GLN A 27 -6.12 2.22 -23.28
CA GLN A 27 -7.17 2.98 -22.62
C GLN A 27 -8.56 2.40 -22.95
N ASP A 28 -9.19 1.78 -21.98
CA ASP A 28 -10.50 1.14 -22.18
C ASP A 28 -11.65 2.12 -21.97
N ALA A 29 -11.43 3.12 -21.12
CA ALA A 29 -12.37 4.18 -20.80
C ALA A 29 -11.63 5.47 -20.44
N GLU A 30 -12.37 6.58 -20.40
CA GLU A 30 -11.85 7.90 -20.06
C GLU A 30 -12.95 8.72 -19.41
N TYR A 31 -12.67 9.36 -18.27
CA TYR A 31 -13.58 10.37 -17.72
C TYR A 31 -13.47 11.67 -18.51
N ASN A 32 -14.57 12.12 -19.10
CA ASN A 32 -14.68 13.46 -19.67
C ASN A 32 -14.72 14.51 -18.55
N LEU A 33 -15.44 14.20 -17.46
CA LEU A 33 -15.62 15.09 -16.33
C LEU A 33 -15.80 14.29 -15.03
N ILE A 34 -15.12 14.75 -13.98
CA ILE A 34 -15.47 14.48 -12.58
C ILE A 34 -15.61 15.85 -11.91
N ARG A 35 -16.71 16.04 -11.20
CA ARG A 35 -16.96 17.25 -10.42
C ARG A 35 -17.48 16.88 -9.04
N ARG A 36 -16.82 17.41 -8.00
CA ARG A 36 -17.26 17.36 -6.61
C ARG A 36 -17.57 18.77 -6.15
N THR A 37 -18.76 18.99 -5.63
CA THR A 37 -19.18 20.29 -5.10
C THR A 37 -19.65 20.14 -3.68
N TYR A 38 -19.11 20.95 -2.79
CA TYR A 38 -19.50 21.06 -1.38
C TYR A 38 -20.09 22.43 -1.17
N LYS A 39 -21.39 22.50 -1.02
CA LYS A 39 -22.12 23.76 -0.83
C LYS A 39 -22.67 23.80 0.59
N VAL A 40 -22.17 24.71 1.41
CA VAL A 40 -22.70 24.98 2.73
C VAL A 40 -23.96 25.84 2.58
N ASN A 41 -25.04 25.45 3.24
CA ASN A 41 -26.31 26.16 3.24
C ASN A 41 -26.42 27.12 4.44
N THR A 42 -27.28 28.11 4.36
CA THR A 42 -27.49 29.11 5.43
C THR A 42 -28.11 28.52 6.69
N ASP A 43 -28.76 27.37 6.60
CA ASP A 43 -29.34 26.61 7.73
C ASP A 43 -28.31 25.70 8.45
N GLY A 44 -27.05 25.73 8.05
CA GLY A 44 -25.99 24.92 8.64
C GLY A 44 -25.91 23.48 8.11
N THR A 45 -26.64 23.14 7.05
CA THR A 45 -26.52 21.88 6.32
C THR A 45 -25.51 22.01 5.17
N MET A 46 -25.18 20.88 4.51
CA MET A 46 -24.28 20.85 3.36
C MET A 46 -24.87 19.98 2.24
N ASP A 47 -24.84 20.52 1.01
CA ASP A 47 -25.12 19.76 -0.21
C ASP A 47 -23.78 19.28 -0.83
N ILE A 48 -23.57 17.98 -0.87
CA ILE A 48 -22.42 17.34 -1.48
C ILE A 48 -22.85 16.75 -2.81
N SER A 49 -22.51 17.44 -3.91
CA SER A 49 -22.88 17.00 -5.26
C SER A 49 -21.68 16.34 -5.95
N PHE A 50 -21.96 15.26 -6.64
CA PHE A 50 -20.99 14.54 -7.44
C PHE A 50 -21.55 14.31 -8.86
N ARG A 51 -20.78 14.72 -9.88
CA ARG A 51 -21.07 14.45 -11.27
C ARG A 51 -19.91 13.75 -11.93
N LYS A 52 -20.20 12.66 -12.64
CA LYS A 52 -19.24 11.98 -13.50
C LYS A 52 -19.79 11.76 -14.91
N GLU A 53 -18.90 11.87 -15.88
CA GLU A 53 -19.15 11.55 -17.28
C GLU A 53 -17.99 10.66 -17.75
N ILE A 54 -18.27 9.37 -17.98
CA ILE A 54 -17.26 8.40 -18.41
C ILE A 54 -17.59 7.87 -19.79
N LYS A 55 -16.63 7.94 -20.70
CA LYS A 55 -16.70 7.40 -22.06
C LYS A 55 -16.08 6.02 -22.12
N LEU A 56 -16.82 5.04 -22.63
CA LEU A 56 -16.35 3.66 -22.84
C LEU A 56 -15.72 3.53 -24.23
N LEU A 57 -14.40 3.40 -24.29
CA LEU A 57 -13.63 3.41 -25.55
C LEU A 57 -13.47 2.02 -26.17
N ARG A 58 -13.85 0.96 -25.45
CA ARG A 58 -13.75 -0.42 -25.91
C ARG A 58 -14.83 -1.30 -25.29
N ASN A 59 -15.22 -2.36 -26.01
CA ASN A 59 -16.20 -3.34 -25.50
C ASN A 59 -15.80 -3.97 -24.15
N ARG A 60 -14.51 -4.17 -23.92
CA ARG A 60 -14.01 -4.69 -22.65
C ARG A 60 -14.34 -3.78 -21.44
N ALA A 61 -14.42 -2.47 -21.66
CA ALA A 61 -14.81 -1.52 -20.63
C ALA A 61 -16.24 -1.74 -20.15
N ILE A 62 -17.14 -2.22 -21.00
CA ILE A 62 -18.54 -2.43 -20.65
C ILE A 62 -18.65 -3.37 -19.44
N THR A 63 -18.04 -4.56 -19.50
CA THR A 63 -18.04 -5.48 -18.37
C THR A 63 -17.34 -4.89 -17.16
N ALA A 64 -16.19 -4.24 -17.38
CA ALA A 64 -15.42 -3.65 -16.28
C ALA A 64 -16.18 -2.57 -15.51
N TYR A 65 -17.01 -1.76 -16.17
CA TYR A 65 -17.74 -0.65 -15.56
C TYR A 65 -19.21 -0.95 -15.24
N ALA A 66 -19.74 -2.08 -15.70
CA ALA A 66 -21.04 -2.57 -15.27
C ALA A 66 -21.03 -3.16 -13.84
N ASP A 67 -19.89 -3.80 -13.45
CA ASP A 67 -19.77 -4.53 -12.18
C ASP A 67 -18.86 -3.83 -11.15
N LYS A 68 -18.30 -2.65 -11.47
CA LYS A 68 -17.32 -1.97 -10.59
C LYS A 68 -17.89 -0.80 -9.82
N GLY A 69 -17.24 -0.53 -8.67
CA GLY A 69 -17.57 0.45 -7.63
C GLY A 69 -17.84 1.90 -8.03
N GLU A 70 -17.68 2.29 -9.30
CA GLU A 70 -18.06 3.64 -9.75
C GLU A 70 -19.56 3.88 -9.72
N THR A 71 -20.35 2.82 -9.61
CA THR A 71 -21.80 2.88 -9.49
C THR A 71 -22.30 2.81 -8.06
N PHE A 72 -21.42 2.67 -7.08
CA PHE A 72 -21.77 2.53 -5.66
C PHE A 72 -21.67 3.87 -4.94
N ILE A 73 -22.75 4.28 -4.25
CA ILE A 73 -22.83 5.54 -3.51
C ILE A 73 -23.11 5.22 -2.05
N LEU A 74 -22.11 5.47 -1.19
CA LEU A 74 -22.25 5.30 0.26
C LEU A 74 -22.90 6.54 0.88
N TYR A 75 -23.87 6.34 1.77
CA TYR A 75 -24.52 7.40 2.54
C TYR A 75 -25.07 6.85 3.86
N ASN A 76 -25.26 7.74 4.82
CA ASN A 76 -25.86 7.41 6.11
C ASN A 76 -27.27 7.98 6.19
N PRO A 77 -28.36 7.19 6.06
CA PRO A 77 -29.73 7.69 6.09
C PRO A 77 -30.13 8.43 7.36
N ALA A 78 -29.38 8.25 8.46
CA ALA A 78 -29.64 8.97 9.70
C ALA A 78 -29.24 10.46 9.62
N THR A 79 -28.26 10.80 8.78
CA THR A 79 -27.72 12.16 8.63
C THR A 79 -27.77 12.68 7.20
N ASP A 80 -27.96 11.80 6.23
CA ASP A 80 -27.84 12.08 4.81
C ASP A 80 -29.14 11.75 4.06
N ARG A 81 -29.53 12.61 3.12
CA ARG A 81 -30.55 12.32 2.13
C ARG A 81 -29.94 12.29 0.74
N LEU A 82 -29.89 11.11 0.12
CA LEU A 82 -29.39 10.93 -1.25
C LEU A 82 -30.47 11.21 -2.29
N THR A 83 -30.15 12.04 -3.29
CA THR A 83 -30.95 12.31 -4.46
C THR A 83 -30.15 12.04 -5.72
N ILE A 84 -30.65 11.22 -6.63
CA ILE A 84 -30.08 11.05 -7.97
C ILE A 84 -30.68 12.15 -8.84
N ASN A 85 -29.86 13.09 -9.30
CA ASN A 85 -30.28 14.22 -10.12
C ASN A 85 -30.42 13.79 -11.58
N GLU A 86 -29.39 13.08 -12.10
CA GLU A 86 -29.37 12.56 -13.47
C GLU A 86 -28.67 11.20 -13.50
N SER A 87 -29.21 10.25 -14.21
CA SER A 87 -28.54 8.98 -14.52
C SER A 87 -29.02 8.48 -15.89
N TYR A 88 -28.12 8.50 -16.89
CA TYR A 88 -28.44 8.07 -18.24
C TYR A 88 -27.17 7.68 -19.00
N THR A 89 -27.36 6.97 -20.10
CA THR A 89 -26.32 6.66 -21.09
C THR A 89 -26.58 7.42 -22.38
N ILE A 90 -25.58 8.14 -22.86
CA ILE A 90 -25.58 8.71 -24.23
C ILE A 90 -24.97 7.63 -25.12
N ARG A 91 -25.77 7.13 -26.07
CA ARG A 91 -25.33 6.12 -27.03
C ARG A 91 -24.44 6.73 -28.10
N LYS A 92 -23.82 5.88 -28.91
CA LYS A 92 -22.95 6.30 -30.00
C LYS A 92 -23.66 7.19 -31.03
N ASP A 93 -24.95 6.96 -31.24
CA ASP A 93 -25.81 7.78 -32.13
C ASP A 93 -26.27 9.11 -31.51
N GLY A 94 -25.85 9.41 -30.26
CA GLY A 94 -26.25 10.60 -29.52
C GLY A 94 -27.59 10.48 -28.77
N SER A 95 -28.32 9.38 -28.93
CA SER A 95 -29.56 9.15 -28.18
C SER A 95 -29.28 8.96 -26.68
N ARG A 96 -30.22 9.41 -25.84
CA ARG A 96 -30.15 9.26 -24.36
C ARG A 96 -31.08 8.16 -23.90
N VAL A 97 -30.54 7.24 -23.11
CA VAL A 97 -31.30 6.18 -22.46
C VAL A 97 -31.24 6.41 -20.95
N GLN A 98 -32.37 6.75 -20.35
CA GLN A 98 -32.46 6.95 -18.89
C GLN A 98 -32.23 5.63 -18.16
N THR A 99 -31.56 5.71 -17.02
CA THR A 99 -31.43 4.58 -16.09
C THR A 99 -32.83 4.28 -15.52
N PRO A 100 -33.37 3.05 -15.68
CA PRO A 100 -34.72 2.72 -15.23
C PRO A 100 -34.77 2.66 -13.69
N GLN A 101 -35.96 2.87 -13.12
CA GLN A 101 -36.14 2.97 -11.66
C GLN A 101 -35.69 1.70 -10.90
N ASN A 102 -35.87 0.53 -11.47
CA ASN A 102 -35.45 -0.74 -10.89
C ASN A 102 -33.94 -1.01 -10.94
N ALA A 103 -33.17 -0.11 -11.57
CA ALA A 103 -31.71 -0.16 -11.60
C ALA A 103 -31.06 0.61 -10.44
N PHE A 104 -31.84 1.21 -9.56
CA PHE A 104 -31.36 1.84 -8.32
C PHE A 104 -31.67 0.91 -7.13
N ILE A 105 -30.63 0.31 -6.56
CA ILE A 105 -30.77 -0.70 -5.52
C ILE A 105 -30.09 -0.20 -4.25
N ASP A 106 -30.81 -0.19 -3.13
CA ASP A 106 -30.21 0.06 -1.83
C ASP A 106 -29.85 -1.25 -1.14
N GLN A 107 -28.61 -1.34 -0.70
CA GLN A 107 -28.11 -2.53 0.00
C GLN A 107 -27.23 -2.16 1.18
N LEU A 108 -26.93 -3.15 2.02
CA LEU A 108 -25.88 -3.05 3.02
C LEU A 108 -24.51 -3.13 2.34
N PRO A 109 -23.58 -2.18 2.59
CA PRO A 109 -22.22 -2.29 2.07
C PRO A 109 -21.55 -3.60 2.48
N SER A 110 -20.78 -4.22 1.60
CA SER A 110 -20.10 -5.50 1.88
C SER A 110 -19.21 -5.44 3.12
N GLN A 111 -18.57 -4.32 3.37
CA GLN A 111 -17.73 -4.11 4.55
C GLN A 111 -18.50 -3.98 5.87
N CYS A 112 -19.84 -3.95 5.84
CA CYS A 112 -20.70 -4.01 7.03
C CYS A 112 -21.13 -5.43 7.40
N GLN A 113 -20.89 -6.44 6.57
CA GLN A 113 -21.41 -7.80 6.79
C GLN A 113 -20.99 -8.37 8.14
N ASP A 114 -19.75 -8.10 8.55
CA ASP A 114 -19.19 -8.58 9.82
C ASP A 114 -19.09 -7.45 10.88
N CYS A 115 -19.84 -6.37 10.71
CA CYS A 115 -19.79 -5.21 11.59
C CYS A 115 -21.18 -4.60 11.83
N GLY A 116 -21.93 -5.17 12.78
CA GLY A 116 -23.30 -4.72 13.11
C GLY A 116 -23.42 -3.24 13.52
N ARG A 117 -22.31 -2.64 13.99
CA ARG A 117 -22.25 -1.23 14.37
C ARG A 117 -22.61 -0.28 13.22
N TYR A 118 -22.22 -0.63 11.99
CA TYR A 118 -22.40 0.21 10.80
C TYR A 118 -23.61 -0.23 9.95
N ASN A 119 -24.50 -1.07 10.48
CA ASN A 119 -25.69 -1.53 9.77
C ASN A 119 -26.68 -0.41 9.38
N GLY A 120 -26.50 0.81 9.90
CA GLY A 120 -27.23 2.00 9.48
C GLY A 120 -26.78 2.59 8.14
N ILE A 121 -25.52 2.34 7.74
CA ILE A 121 -24.98 2.82 6.47
C ILE A 121 -25.62 2.07 5.30
N ARG A 122 -25.87 2.76 4.21
CA ARG A 122 -26.42 2.20 2.97
C ARG A 122 -25.49 2.47 1.79
N GLU A 123 -25.58 1.58 0.82
CA GLU A 123 -24.94 1.70 -0.46
C GLU A 123 -26.00 1.69 -1.55
N ARG A 124 -26.14 2.81 -2.28
CA ARG A 124 -26.97 2.88 -3.46
C ARG A 124 -26.15 2.39 -4.65
N VAL A 125 -26.56 1.25 -5.21
CA VAL A 125 -26.03 0.74 -6.47
C VAL A 125 -26.82 1.34 -7.62
N VAL A 126 -26.12 1.84 -8.62
CA VAL A 126 -26.71 2.34 -9.87
C VAL A 126 -26.29 1.43 -11.01
N VAL A 127 -27.22 0.65 -11.54
CA VAL A 127 -26.96 -0.24 -12.68
C VAL A 127 -27.21 0.51 -13.98
N HIS A 128 -26.14 0.90 -14.66
CA HIS A 128 -26.25 1.60 -15.95
C HIS A 128 -26.71 0.65 -17.05
N THR A 129 -27.60 1.13 -17.91
CA THR A 129 -28.20 0.37 -19.01
C THR A 129 -27.77 0.90 -20.37
N ALA A 130 -28.05 0.16 -21.43
CA ALA A 130 -27.73 0.54 -22.83
C ALA A 130 -26.24 0.82 -23.06
N LEU A 131 -25.34 0.09 -22.38
CA LEU A 131 -23.91 0.22 -22.55
C LEU A 131 -23.48 -0.37 -23.89
N GLU A 132 -22.73 0.41 -24.64
CA GLU A 132 -22.15 0.03 -25.91
C GLU A 132 -20.78 0.70 -26.13
N TYR A 133 -20.05 0.26 -27.13
CA TYR A 133 -18.82 0.92 -27.56
C TYR A 133 -19.09 2.39 -27.91
N ASP A 134 -18.24 3.27 -27.44
CA ASP A 134 -18.28 4.72 -27.68
C ASP A 134 -19.45 5.46 -26.97
N CYS A 135 -20.17 4.80 -26.05
CA CYS A 135 -21.18 5.46 -25.23
C CYS A 135 -20.56 6.27 -24.08
N ILE A 136 -21.34 7.20 -23.52
CA ILE A 136 -20.99 8.00 -22.35
C ILE A 136 -22.01 7.74 -21.26
N ILE A 137 -21.55 7.27 -20.11
CA ILE A 137 -22.34 7.13 -18.89
C ILE A 137 -22.30 8.47 -18.16
N VAL A 138 -23.46 9.00 -17.78
CA VAL A 138 -23.62 10.21 -16.99
C VAL A 138 -24.32 9.85 -15.69
N LEU A 139 -23.71 10.23 -14.58
CA LEU A 139 -24.30 10.13 -13.24
C LEU A 139 -24.07 11.44 -12.50
N ASP A 140 -25.17 11.98 -11.96
CA ASP A 140 -25.18 13.17 -11.12
C ASP A 140 -26.07 12.90 -9.90
N TYR A 141 -25.52 13.11 -8.71
CA TYR A 141 -26.27 12.95 -7.45
C TYR A 141 -25.87 14.00 -6.43
N THR A 142 -26.74 14.22 -5.46
CA THR A 142 -26.53 15.10 -4.34
C THR A 142 -26.84 14.38 -3.04
N ILE A 143 -25.93 14.47 -2.09
CA ILE A 143 -26.14 14.08 -0.69
C ILE A 143 -26.36 15.36 0.11
N HIS A 144 -27.58 15.54 0.60
CA HIS A 144 -27.90 16.58 1.56
C HIS A 144 -27.59 16.08 2.95
N ARG A 145 -26.58 16.68 3.60
CA ARG A 145 -26.02 16.24 4.90
C ARG A 145 -26.38 17.21 6.01
N GLN A 146 -26.72 16.67 7.17
CA GLN A 146 -26.86 17.46 8.39
C GLN A 146 -25.48 17.89 8.88
N GLY A 147 -25.32 19.20 9.13
CA GLY A 147 -24.03 19.81 9.51
C GLY A 147 -23.19 20.28 8.34
N SER A 148 -22.36 21.27 8.61
CA SER A 148 -21.56 22.00 7.61
C SER A 148 -20.04 21.78 7.76
N TYR A 149 -19.62 20.87 8.63
CA TYR A 149 -18.20 20.56 8.78
C TYR A 149 -17.71 19.73 7.60
N LEU A 150 -16.63 20.19 7.00
CA LEU A 150 -15.92 19.53 5.91
C LEU A 150 -14.44 19.39 6.29
N ASP A 151 -13.90 18.20 6.11
CA ASP A 151 -12.47 17.92 6.22
C ASP A 151 -12.18 16.72 5.32
N GLU A 152 -11.72 17.02 4.10
CA GLU A 152 -11.51 16.02 3.05
C GLU A 152 -10.12 16.15 2.42
N ALA A 153 -9.46 15.02 2.24
CA ALA A 153 -8.21 14.88 1.51
C ALA A 153 -8.48 14.13 0.20
N LEU A 154 -8.44 14.82 -0.92
CA LEU A 154 -8.77 14.29 -2.24
C LEU A 154 -7.50 14.10 -3.06
N VAL A 155 -7.23 12.87 -3.49
CA VAL A 155 -6.24 12.58 -4.52
C VAL A 155 -6.95 12.56 -5.86
N LEU A 156 -6.55 13.48 -6.76
CA LEU A 156 -7.24 13.66 -8.04
C LEU A 156 -6.72 12.65 -9.07
N VAL A 157 -7.15 11.41 -8.93
CA VAL A 157 -6.80 10.30 -9.83
C VAL A 157 -7.89 9.23 -9.80
N GLU A 158 -8.11 8.57 -10.93
CA GLU A 158 -9.10 7.51 -11.06
C GLU A 158 -8.50 6.27 -11.77
N ASP A 159 -9.28 5.21 -11.87
CA ASP A 159 -8.87 3.95 -12.51
C ASP A 159 -8.68 4.06 -14.04
N CYS A 160 -9.11 5.16 -14.64
CA CYS A 160 -8.82 5.53 -16.01
C CYS A 160 -8.50 7.04 -16.12
N PRO A 161 -7.93 7.51 -17.24
CA PRO A 161 -7.58 8.92 -17.39
C PRO A 161 -8.77 9.85 -17.22
N VAL A 162 -8.51 11.07 -16.72
CA VAL A 162 -9.54 12.10 -16.50
C VAL A 162 -9.18 13.36 -17.29
N LYS A 163 -10.03 13.77 -18.22
CA LYS A 163 -9.83 15.01 -18.98
C LYS A 163 -9.97 16.24 -18.09
N LYS A 164 -10.97 16.23 -17.22
CA LYS A 164 -11.26 17.37 -16.33
C LYS A 164 -11.75 16.87 -14.97
N TYR A 165 -11.06 17.27 -13.91
CA TYR A 165 -11.46 17.06 -12.53
C TYR A 165 -11.69 18.41 -11.86
N GLU A 166 -12.85 18.62 -11.26
CA GLU A 166 -13.22 19.85 -10.55
C GLU A 166 -13.57 19.56 -9.09
N VAL A 167 -13.05 20.39 -8.20
CA VAL A 167 -13.41 20.41 -6.77
C VAL A 167 -13.86 21.82 -6.43
N ILE A 168 -15.08 21.97 -5.96
CA ILE A 168 -15.72 23.24 -5.67
C ILE A 168 -16.19 23.25 -4.23
N VAL A 169 -15.89 24.31 -3.48
CA VAL A 169 -16.45 24.58 -2.17
C VAL A 169 -17.09 25.97 -2.20
N ASP A 170 -18.36 26.03 -1.83
CA ASP A 170 -19.13 27.28 -1.79
C ASP A 170 -19.70 27.51 -0.40
N LEU A 171 -19.40 28.65 0.20
CA LEU A 171 -19.98 29.14 1.45
C LEU A 171 -21.04 30.19 1.18
N PRO A 172 -22.04 30.38 2.07
CA PRO A 172 -22.96 31.52 1.99
C PRO A 172 -22.19 32.85 2.02
N LYS A 173 -22.67 33.84 1.28
CA LYS A 173 -22.01 35.16 1.16
C LYS A 173 -21.88 35.92 2.49
N ASP A 174 -22.76 35.66 3.42
CA ASP A 174 -22.80 36.21 4.76
C ASP A 174 -22.09 35.33 5.80
N SER A 175 -21.47 34.25 5.37
CA SER A 175 -20.75 33.35 6.28
C SER A 175 -19.50 34.02 6.85
N GLU A 176 -19.31 33.86 8.17
CA GLU A 176 -18.06 34.17 8.85
C GLU A 176 -17.01 33.08 8.72
N GLN A 177 -17.39 31.89 8.23
CA GLN A 177 -16.49 30.77 8.02
C GLN A 177 -15.49 31.06 6.88
N SER A 178 -14.34 30.43 6.94
CA SER A 178 -13.34 30.45 5.89
C SER A 178 -13.09 29.05 5.35
N ILE A 179 -12.65 28.98 4.09
CA ILE A 179 -12.22 27.73 3.47
C ILE A 179 -10.73 27.57 3.68
N GLY A 180 -10.35 26.56 4.49
CA GLY A 180 -8.99 26.06 4.56
C GLY A 180 -8.69 25.16 3.36
N TYR A 181 -7.53 25.31 2.73
CA TYR A 181 -7.12 24.42 1.66
C TYR A 181 -5.61 24.32 1.52
N THR A 182 -5.14 23.16 1.10
CA THR A 182 -3.78 22.98 0.57
C THR A 182 -3.87 22.20 -0.74
N VAL A 183 -3.03 22.57 -1.70
CA VAL A 183 -2.99 21.94 -3.01
C VAL A 183 -1.55 21.54 -3.32
N THR A 184 -1.35 20.26 -3.67
CA THR A 184 -0.10 19.79 -4.24
C THR A 184 -0.36 19.37 -5.69
N HIS A 185 0.50 19.73 -6.62
CA HIS A 185 0.21 19.54 -8.03
C HIS A 185 1.34 18.92 -8.86
N GLY A 186 2.58 18.81 -8.33
CA GLY A 186 3.67 18.26 -9.12
C GLY A 186 3.75 18.88 -10.53
N ASP A 187 3.87 18.03 -11.55
CA ASP A 187 3.97 18.43 -12.96
C ASP A 187 2.60 18.54 -13.69
N PHE A 188 1.47 18.53 -12.95
CA PHE A 188 0.14 18.53 -13.55
C PHE A 188 -0.39 19.95 -13.81
N LYS A 189 -1.27 20.05 -14.82
CA LYS A 189 -1.94 21.33 -15.16
C LYS A 189 -3.09 21.58 -14.19
N ILE A 190 -2.90 22.51 -13.28
CA ILE A 190 -3.86 22.83 -12.23
C ILE A 190 -4.14 24.32 -12.23
N LYS A 191 -5.41 24.67 -12.08
CA LYS A 191 -5.88 26.05 -11.92
C LYS A 191 -6.71 26.16 -10.67
N THR A 192 -6.34 27.06 -9.78
CA THR A 192 -7.09 27.40 -8.56
C THR A 192 -7.74 28.78 -8.74
N LEU A 193 -9.05 28.83 -8.56
CA LEU A 193 -9.82 30.07 -8.45
C LEU A 193 -10.36 30.14 -7.04
N LYS A 194 -10.25 31.30 -6.41
CA LYS A 194 -10.71 31.49 -5.04
C LYS A 194 -11.12 32.94 -4.78
N ASP A 195 -12.10 33.08 -3.91
CA ASP A 195 -12.43 34.30 -3.20
C ASP A 195 -12.69 34.00 -1.71
N LYS A 196 -13.32 34.92 -0.97
CA LYS A 196 -13.62 34.74 0.46
C LYS A 196 -14.54 33.55 0.72
N HIS A 197 -15.47 33.26 -0.18
CA HIS A 197 -16.55 32.29 0.03
C HIS A 197 -16.55 31.13 -0.97
N THR A 198 -15.66 31.17 -1.97
CA THR A 198 -15.59 30.12 -3.01
C THR A 198 -14.15 29.66 -3.22
N PHE A 199 -14.00 28.35 -3.28
CA PHE A 199 -12.78 27.69 -3.73
C PHE A 199 -13.13 26.79 -4.91
N HIS A 200 -12.40 26.92 -6.02
CA HIS A 200 -12.60 26.08 -7.20
C HIS A 200 -11.25 25.61 -7.75
N GLN A 201 -10.99 24.32 -7.62
CA GLN A 201 -9.81 23.65 -8.17
C GLN A 201 -10.18 22.94 -9.47
N ILE A 202 -9.38 23.17 -10.50
CA ILE A 202 -9.53 22.50 -11.81
C ILE A 202 -8.22 21.83 -12.15
N ALA A 203 -8.25 20.52 -12.38
CA ALA A 203 -7.14 19.74 -12.91
C ALA A 203 -7.53 19.13 -14.25
N THR A 204 -6.59 19.10 -15.21
CA THR A 204 -6.85 18.58 -16.55
C THR A 204 -5.80 17.58 -16.99
N ASP A 205 -6.17 16.69 -17.90
CA ASP A 205 -5.29 15.70 -18.52
C ASP A 205 -4.59 14.79 -17.47
N LEU A 206 -5.35 14.33 -16.49
CA LEU A 206 -4.85 13.46 -15.43
C LEU A 206 -4.66 12.03 -15.94
N PRO A 207 -3.54 11.37 -15.59
CA PRO A 207 -3.30 9.99 -15.98
C PRO A 207 -4.17 9.02 -15.20
N GLN A 208 -4.23 7.79 -15.68
CA GLN A 208 -4.76 6.67 -14.92
C GLN A 208 -3.90 6.39 -13.68
N LYS A 209 -4.53 5.98 -12.59
CA LYS A 209 -3.87 5.50 -11.38
C LYS A 209 -2.95 4.31 -11.67
N TYR A 210 -1.74 4.35 -11.11
CA TYR A 210 -0.84 3.20 -11.15
C TYR A 210 -1.36 2.08 -10.26
N ILE A 211 -1.18 0.84 -10.70
CA ILE A 211 -1.56 -0.38 -9.96
C ILE A 211 -0.34 -1.22 -9.56
N ASP A 212 0.87 -0.69 -9.78
CA ASP A 212 2.12 -1.37 -9.45
C ASP A 212 2.32 -1.49 -7.92
N ASN A 213 3.14 -2.45 -7.50
CA ASN A 213 3.60 -2.53 -6.11
C ASN A 213 4.71 -1.50 -5.82
N TYR A 214 4.92 -1.19 -4.53
CA TYR A 214 5.97 -0.26 -4.07
C TYR A 214 5.90 1.10 -4.75
N LEU A 215 4.70 1.65 -4.83
CA LEU A 215 4.50 3.03 -5.27
C LEU A 215 4.91 4.01 -4.17
N PRO A 216 5.44 5.19 -4.54
CA PRO A 216 5.47 6.34 -3.63
C PRO A 216 4.06 6.67 -3.12
N ALA A 217 3.98 7.49 -2.08
CA ALA A 217 2.71 7.99 -1.57
C ALA A 217 1.90 8.70 -2.66
N ALA A 218 0.58 8.57 -2.63
CA ALA A 218 -0.30 9.05 -3.69
C ALA A 218 -0.15 10.56 -3.95
N GLU A 219 0.03 11.33 -2.89
CA GLU A 219 0.28 12.79 -2.93
C GLU A 219 1.61 13.18 -3.60
N THR A 220 2.56 12.23 -3.69
CA THR A 220 3.80 12.41 -4.46
C THR A 220 3.60 12.16 -5.95
N LEU A 221 2.63 11.30 -6.28
CA LEU A 221 2.39 10.84 -7.65
C LEU A 221 1.31 11.64 -8.38
N TYR A 222 0.35 12.18 -7.65
CA TYR A 222 -0.86 12.80 -8.20
C TYR A 222 -1.16 14.12 -7.51
N PRO A 223 -1.91 15.01 -8.19
CA PRO A 223 -2.41 16.21 -7.53
C PRO A 223 -3.30 15.85 -6.36
N THR A 224 -3.13 16.54 -5.25
CA THR A 224 -3.98 16.41 -4.06
C THR A 224 -4.57 17.73 -3.67
N VAL A 225 -5.79 17.69 -3.14
CA VAL A 225 -6.50 18.84 -2.59
C VAL A 225 -6.99 18.47 -1.20
N ASN A 226 -6.47 19.11 -0.17
CA ASN A 226 -7.06 19.05 1.16
C ASN A 226 -7.94 20.28 1.33
N ILE A 227 -9.17 20.10 1.73
CA ILE A 227 -10.16 21.15 1.92
C ILE A 227 -10.82 21.00 3.28
N SER A 228 -11.02 22.12 3.96
CA SER A 228 -11.73 22.15 5.25
C SER A 228 -12.58 23.40 5.37
N CYS A 229 -13.72 23.29 6.00
CA CYS A 229 -14.53 24.42 6.46
C CYS A 229 -15.47 23.99 7.61
N GLY A 230 -16.01 24.99 8.29
CA GLY A 230 -16.90 24.78 9.42
C GLY A 230 -16.18 24.51 10.75
N LYS A 231 -16.97 24.42 11.80
CA LYS A 231 -16.46 24.14 13.14
C LYS A 231 -16.35 22.63 13.32
N ARG A 232 -15.17 22.16 13.69
CA ARG A 232 -14.94 20.74 14.03
C ARG A 232 -15.92 20.30 15.13
N PRO A 233 -16.61 19.16 14.98
CA PRO A 233 -17.49 18.64 16.03
C PRO A 233 -16.73 18.45 17.35
N SER A 234 -17.34 18.83 18.48
CA SER A 234 -16.72 18.75 19.81
C SER A 234 -16.40 17.33 20.26
N ASP A 235 -17.13 16.36 19.74
CA ASP A 235 -16.99 14.93 20.06
C ASP A 235 -15.72 14.30 19.45
N LEU A 236 -14.97 15.07 18.66
CA LEU A 236 -13.62 14.71 18.21
C LEU A 236 -12.57 15.05 19.28
N ALA A 237 -12.95 15.67 20.40
CA ALA A 237 -12.05 15.85 21.54
C ALA A 237 -11.72 14.49 22.16
N GLU A 238 -10.48 14.13 22.03
CA GLU A 238 -9.94 12.82 22.34
C GLU A 238 -9.67 12.67 23.83
N SER A 239 -10.12 11.59 24.45
CA SER A 239 -9.47 11.11 25.65
C SER A 239 -8.19 10.40 25.23
N SER A 240 -7.05 11.03 25.39
CA SER A 240 -5.76 10.44 25.07
C SER A 240 -5.38 9.27 25.98
N ASP A 241 -6.04 9.13 27.13
CA ASP A 241 -5.65 8.24 28.24
C ASP A 241 -6.66 7.12 28.53
N GLU A 242 -7.46 6.73 27.56
CA GLU A 242 -8.40 5.63 27.69
C GLU A 242 -7.67 4.31 27.98
N THR A 243 -8.04 3.64 29.09
CA THR A 243 -7.68 2.23 29.41
C THR A 243 -8.86 1.32 29.04
N LEU A 244 -8.63 0.02 28.99
CA LEU A 244 -9.64 -0.94 28.55
C LEU A 244 -9.74 -2.14 29.49
N PRO A 245 -10.35 -1.98 30.69
CA PRO A 245 -10.48 -3.09 31.65
C PRO A 245 -11.18 -4.33 31.09
N GLU A 246 -12.05 -4.16 30.10
CA GLU A 246 -12.73 -5.26 29.42
C GLU A 246 -11.76 -6.20 28.66
N ALA A 247 -10.58 -5.71 28.30
CA ALA A 247 -9.56 -6.51 27.60
C ALA A 247 -8.52 -7.14 28.52
N ILE A 248 -8.62 -7.01 29.86
CA ILE A 248 -7.60 -7.44 30.81
C ILE A 248 -7.23 -8.93 30.65
N TYR A 249 -8.20 -9.80 30.42
CA TYR A 249 -7.95 -11.23 30.19
C TYR A 249 -7.22 -11.47 28.86
N THR A 250 -7.67 -10.83 27.79
CA THR A 250 -7.03 -10.93 26.48
C THR A 250 -5.59 -10.43 26.52
N VAL A 251 -5.37 -9.29 27.16
CA VAL A 251 -4.05 -8.70 27.36
C VAL A 251 -3.15 -9.68 28.14
N GLY A 252 -3.68 -10.30 29.23
CA GLY A 252 -2.95 -11.29 30.00
C GLY A 252 -2.55 -12.55 29.22
N GLU A 253 -3.42 -13.04 28.32
CA GLU A 253 -3.10 -14.18 27.44
C GLU A 253 -2.02 -13.87 26.40
N LEU A 254 -1.84 -12.60 26.02
CA LEU A 254 -0.85 -12.15 25.05
C LEU A 254 0.51 -11.87 25.69
N HIS A 255 0.63 -11.98 27.02
CA HIS A 255 1.83 -11.66 27.78
C HIS A 255 3.07 -12.39 27.26
N ASP A 256 4.19 -11.65 27.20
CA ASP A 256 5.51 -12.18 26.90
C ASP A 256 6.53 -11.53 27.84
N ASN A 257 7.61 -12.25 28.18
CA ASN A 257 8.69 -11.72 29.04
C ASN A 257 9.49 -10.63 28.33
N ASP A 258 9.57 -10.68 26.99
CA ASP A 258 10.13 -9.60 26.19
C ASP A 258 9.04 -8.54 25.94
N GLN A 259 9.24 -7.34 26.50
CA GLN A 259 8.26 -6.27 26.46
C GLN A 259 7.91 -5.84 25.03
N LEU A 260 8.87 -5.81 24.10
CA LEU A 260 8.62 -5.44 22.71
C LEU A 260 7.80 -6.51 21.99
N THR A 261 8.09 -7.78 22.25
CA THR A 261 7.28 -8.90 21.75
C THR A 261 5.87 -8.83 22.31
N TYR A 262 5.71 -8.58 23.61
CA TYR A 262 4.40 -8.43 24.23
C TYR A 262 3.59 -7.30 23.60
N ALA A 263 4.17 -6.10 23.45
CA ALA A 263 3.51 -4.98 22.79
C ALA A 263 3.14 -5.29 21.34
N THR A 264 3.99 -6.04 20.63
CA THR A 264 3.75 -6.49 19.26
C THR A 264 2.59 -7.48 19.18
N ASN A 265 2.51 -8.44 20.12
CA ASN A 265 1.41 -9.40 20.22
C ASN A 265 0.06 -8.71 20.41
N ILE A 266 0.00 -7.66 21.24
CA ILE A 266 -1.22 -6.86 21.44
C ILE A 266 -1.63 -6.18 20.12
N ARG A 267 -0.70 -5.53 19.42
CA ARG A 267 -0.99 -4.94 18.10
C ARG A 267 -1.52 -5.99 17.13
N ASP A 268 -0.83 -7.11 17.01
CA ASP A 268 -1.15 -8.16 16.04
C ASP A 268 -2.50 -8.80 16.35
N TYR A 269 -2.84 -8.98 17.64
CA TYR A 269 -4.17 -9.41 18.06
C TYR A 269 -5.27 -8.49 17.51
N VAL A 270 -5.12 -7.16 17.66
CA VAL A 270 -6.09 -6.19 17.14
C VAL A 270 -6.19 -6.26 15.61
N LEU A 271 -5.05 -6.42 14.93
CA LEU A 271 -5.04 -6.51 13.47
C LEU A 271 -5.70 -7.80 12.94
N ASP A 272 -5.62 -8.89 13.69
CA ASP A 272 -6.16 -10.19 13.30
C ASP A 272 -7.63 -10.38 13.67
N ASN A 273 -8.04 -9.85 14.83
CA ASN A 273 -9.35 -10.16 15.42
C ASN A 273 -10.37 -9.04 15.25
N ILE A 274 -9.96 -7.81 14.94
CA ILE A 274 -10.88 -6.69 14.71
C ILE A 274 -11.05 -6.47 13.21
N HIS A 275 -12.29 -6.64 12.73
CA HIS A 275 -12.61 -6.38 11.32
C HIS A 275 -12.37 -4.91 10.95
N THR A 276 -11.77 -4.64 9.78
CA THR A 276 -11.49 -3.27 9.33
C THR A 276 -12.59 -2.78 8.41
N THR A 277 -13.23 -1.67 8.78
CA THR A 277 -14.15 -0.94 7.91
C THR A 277 -13.47 0.33 7.40
N ASN A 278 -13.46 0.53 6.07
CA ASN A 278 -12.81 1.68 5.44
C ASN A 278 -13.80 2.80 5.11
N PHE A 279 -14.68 3.13 6.05
CA PHE A 279 -15.59 4.26 5.88
C PHE A 279 -14.86 5.58 6.14
N PRO A 280 -15.08 6.61 5.31
CA PRO A 280 -14.62 7.95 5.63
C PRO A 280 -15.33 8.46 6.89
N LEU A 281 -14.62 9.21 7.74
CA LEU A 281 -15.18 9.75 8.99
C LEU A 281 -16.42 10.60 8.74
N SER A 282 -16.55 11.21 7.58
CA SER A 282 -17.74 11.98 7.20
C SER A 282 -19.04 11.17 7.18
N LEU A 283 -18.98 9.86 6.87
CA LEU A 283 -20.15 8.96 6.91
C LEU A 283 -20.62 8.62 8.34
N VAL A 284 -19.73 8.73 9.31
CA VAL A 284 -20.01 8.45 10.73
C VAL A 284 -20.08 9.73 11.57
N GLY A 285 -20.33 10.87 10.91
CA GLY A 285 -20.45 12.17 11.56
C GLY A 285 -19.14 12.68 12.17
N TYR A 286 -18.00 12.27 11.63
CA TYR A 286 -16.66 12.53 12.15
C TYR A 286 -16.44 11.99 13.58
N LYS A 287 -17.27 11.04 14.03
CA LYS A 287 -17.18 10.44 15.35
C LYS A 287 -16.32 9.18 15.31
N ARG A 288 -15.22 9.19 16.06
CA ARG A 288 -14.39 7.99 16.28
C ARG A 288 -15.04 7.10 17.35
N SER A 289 -14.87 5.79 17.20
CA SER A 289 -15.27 4.84 18.24
C SER A 289 -14.33 4.92 19.44
N SER A 290 -14.86 4.68 20.64
CA SER A 290 -14.02 4.40 21.81
C SER A 290 -13.30 3.05 21.64
N ALA A 291 -12.22 2.83 22.40
CA ALA A 291 -11.54 1.54 22.41
C ALA A 291 -12.48 0.42 22.85
N LYS A 292 -13.32 0.65 23.87
CA LYS A 292 -14.33 -0.27 24.35
C LYS A 292 -15.35 -0.65 23.27
N GLU A 293 -15.92 0.34 22.59
CA GLU A 293 -16.86 0.09 21.51
C GLU A 293 -16.25 -0.73 20.38
N THR A 294 -14.98 -0.44 20.00
CA THR A 294 -14.24 -1.15 18.96
C THR A 294 -13.95 -2.59 19.37
N PHE A 295 -13.52 -2.80 20.62
CA PHE A 295 -13.24 -4.13 21.17
C PHE A 295 -14.51 -4.99 21.22
N LEU A 296 -15.59 -4.47 21.81
CA LEU A 296 -16.84 -5.22 21.99
C LEU A 296 -17.57 -5.49 20.66
N SER A 297 -17.49 -4.58 19.69
CA SER A 297 -18.11 -4.78 18.38
C SER A 297 -17.28 -5.66 17.43
N GLY A 298 -16.00 -5.91 17.73
CA GLY A 298 -15.10 -6.66 16.88
C GLY A 298 -14.79 -5.98 15.54
N CYS A 299 -15.09 -4.68 15.39
CA CYS A 299 -14.86 -3.96 14.16
C CYS A 299 -14.63 -2.45 14.37
N GLY A 300 -13.94 -1.82 13.43
CA GLY A 300 -13.69 -0.39 13.46
C GLY A 300 -12.91 0.13 12.25
N THR A 301 -12.83 1.44 12.14
CA THR A 301 -11.98 2.10 11.14
C THR A 301 -10.50 1.90 11.49
N PRO A 302 -9.55 2.14 10.57
CA PRO A 302 -8.11 2.12 10.90
C PRO A 302 -7.76 3.04 12.08
N ALA A 303 -8.45 4.19 12.23
CA ALA A 303 -8.27 5.10 13.35
C ALA A 303 -8.80 4.51 14.67
N ASP A 304 -9.93 3.83 14.64
CA ASP A 304 -10.49 3.15 15.83
C ASP A 304 -9.59 2.00 16.29
N LYS A 305 -9.04 1.24 15.34
CA LYS A 305 -8.07 0.16 15.65
C LYS A 305 -6.78 0.70 16.28
N LYS A 306 -6.26 1.85 15.84
CA LYS A 306 -5.12 2.51 16.50
C LYS A 306 -5.44 2.85 17.96
N ARG A 307 -6.60 3.45 18.20
CA ARG A 307 -7.07 3.77 19.55
C ARG A 307 -7.16 2.52 20.41
N LEU A 308 -7.72 1.45 19.87
CA LEU A 308 -7.82 0.17 20.58
C LEU A 308 -6.44 -0.39 20.94
N VAL A 309 -5.47 -0.38 20.01
CA VAL A 309 -4.09 -0.80 20.29
C VAL A 309 -3.50 0.01 21.43
N ALA A 310 -3.63 1.34 21.39
CA ALA A 310 -3.10 2.22 22.44
C ALA A 310 -3.76 1.93 23.81
N ALA A 311 -5.08 1.75 23.85
CA ALA A 311 -5.79 1.46 25.09
C ALA A 311 -5.42 0.08 25.67
N MET A 312 -5.29 -0.96 24.86
CA MET A 312 -4.85 -2.30 25.31
C MET A 312 -3.38 -2.29 25.79
N LEU A 313 -2.52 -1.51 25.16
CA LEU A 313 -1.14 -1.33 25.63
C LEU A 313 -1.09 -0.65 27.00
N ARG A 314 -1.93 0.38 27.22
CA ARG A 314 -2.03 1.03 28.54
C ARG A 314 -2.59 0.07 29.58
N GLU A 315 -3.57 -0.75 29.24
CA GLU A 315 -4.10 -1.81 30.12
C GLU A 315 -3.00 -2.84 30.48
N ALA A 316 -2.06 -3.12 29.58
CA ALA A 316 -0.89 -3.94 29.81
C ALA A 316 0.21 -3.25 30.64
N GLY A 317 0.01 -1.98 31.02
CA GLY A 317 0.97 -1.19 31.79
C GLY A 317 2.05 -0.46 30.99
N PHE A 318 1.94 -0.40 29.65
CA PHE A 318 2.84 0.37 28.81
C PHE A 318 2.43 1.84 28.72
N GLY A 319 3.43 2.74 28.61
CA GLY A 319 3.19 4.08 28.09
C GLY A 319 2.91 3.98 26.57
N ALA A 320 1.72 4.41 26.13
CA ALA A 320 1.33 4.32 24.73
C ALA A 320 0.58 5.57 24.28
N GLU A 321 0.92 6.09 23.10
CA GLU A 321 0.34 7.28 22.49
C GLU A 321 0.01 7.06 21.03
N GLU A 322 -1.11 7.63 20.55
CA GLU A 322 -1.53 7.56 19.15
C GLU A 322 -0.82 8.63 18.31
N TYR A 323 -0.31 8.21 17.14
CA TYR A 323 0.24 9.10 16.11
C TYR A 323 -0.32 8.71 14.73
N ASP A 324 -0.15 9.59 13.74
CA ASP A 324 -0.66 9.34 12.37
C ASP A 324 -0.09 8.05 11.77
N ASN A 325 1.19 7.76 12.03
CA ASN A 325 1.93 6.61 11.49
C ASN A 325 1.82 5.32 12.31
N GLY A 326 1.12 5.33 13.47
CA GLY A 326 0.99 4.16 14.33
C GLY A 326 0.73 4.50 15.80
N VAL A 327 1.12 3.59 16.68
CA VAL A 327 1.11 3.79 18.14
C VAL A 327 2.55 3.78 18.64
N HIS A 328 2.96 4.84 19.31
CA HIS A 328 4.23 4.89 19.99
C HIS A 328 4.11 4.23 21.35
N VAL A 329 4.95 3.26 21.63
CA VAL A 329 4.98 2.51 22.89
C VAL A 329 6.35 2.60 23.54
N THR A 330 6.39 2.84 24.85
CA THR A 330 7.62 2.81 25.63
C THR A 330 7.76 1.45 26.31
N VAL A 331 8.87 0.75 26.02
CA VAL A 331 9.28 -0.51 26.62
C VAL A 331 10.61 -0.35 27.35
N HIS A 332 10.97 -1.23 28.27
CA HIS A 332 12.25 -1.19 28.97
C HIS A 332 13.15 -2.32 28.45
N GLU A 333 14.29 -1.95 27.88
CA GLU A 333 15.35 -2.87 27.45
C GLU A 333 16.58 -2.63 28.32
N ASP A 334 17.07 -3.67 29.00
CA ASP A 334 18.21 -3.55 29.93
C ASP A 334 18.05 -2.43 30.98
N GLY A 335 16.81 -2.20 31.45
CA GLY A 335 16.46 -1.20 32.43
C GLY A 335 16.41 0.25 31.90
N ARG A 336 16.50 0.46 30.58
CA ARG A 336 16.39 1.76 29.92
C ARG A 336 15.07 1.87 29.15
N PRO A 337 14.35 3.00 29.27
CA PRO A 337 13.15 3.22 28.47
C PRO A 337 13.51 3.44 27.01
N MET A 338 12.84 2.73 26.13
CA MET A 338 13.00 2.78 24.68
C MET A 338 11.64 2.95 24.03
N THR A 339 11.52 3.87 23.08
CA THR A 339 10.24 4.13 22.40
C THR A 339 10.24 3.53 21.00
N TYR A 340 9.18 2.79 20.69
CA TYR A 340 8.96 2.16 19.40
C TYR A 340 7.66 2.63 18.76
N ASN A 341 7.65 2.75 17.43
CA ASN A 341 6.42 2.89 16.65
C ASN A 341 5.89 1.51 16.24
N LEU A 342 4.70 1.17 16.71
CA LEU A 342 3.93 0.02 16.27
C LEU A 342 2.99 0.44 15.12
N SER A 343 3.44 0.22 13.90
CA SER A 343 2.63 0.50 12.72
C SER A 343 1.46 -0.48 12.59
N THR A 344 0.29 0.01 12.18
CA THR A 344 -0.91 -0.81 11.95
C THR A 344 -0.93 -1.53 10.61
N ASP A 345 0.14 -1.45 9.82
CA ASP A 345 0.33 -2.20 8.58
C ASP A 345 1.26 -3.43 8.73
N ARG A 346 1.42 -3.94 9.97
CA ARG A 346 2.25 -5.12 10.33
C ARG A 346 3.74 -4.98 10.03
N LYS A 347 4.25 -3.79 9.86
CA LYS A 347 5.70 -3.57 9.80
C LYS A 347 6.34 -3.91 11.15
N ARG A 348 7.62 -4.28 11.11
CA ARG A 348 8.40 -4.45 12.35
C ARG A 348 8.35 -3.16 13.17
N PRO A 349 8.30 -3.25 14.50
CA PRO A 349 8.41 -2.07 15.36
C PRO A 349 9.64 -1.24 14.97
N ALA A 350 9.46 0.07 14.81
CA ALA A 350 10.53 0.99 14.48
C ALA A 350 10.92 1.77 15.73
N ARG A 351 12.20 1.68 16.12
CA ARG A 351 12.74 2.41 17.28
C ARG A 351 12.77 3.92 16.98
N LEU A 352 12.35 4.75 17.94
CA LEU A 352 12.21 6.20 17.78
C LEU A 352 13.24 7.03 18.58
N ASP A 353 13.99 6.41 19.50
CA ASP A 353 14.89 7.16 20.39
C ASP A 353 16.14 7.64 19.67
N GLY A 354 16.22 8.94 19.53
CA GLY A 354 17.41 9.77 19.48
C GLY A 354 18.28 9.79 18.25
N ALA A 355 18.10 8.90 17.31
CA ALA A 355 18.65 9.08 15.97
C ALA A 355 17.50 9.45 15.04
N ALA A 356 17.59 10.55 14.32
CA ALA A 356 16.81 10.71 13.09
C ALA A 356 16.84 9.34 12.39
N ILE A 357 15.66 8.78 12.10
CA ILE A 357 15.58 7.47 11.40
C ILE A 357 16.49 7.66 10.21
N ASP A 358 17.69 7.08 10.30
CA ASP A 358 18.63 7.13 9.20
C ASP A 358 17.94 6.34 8.07
N GLU A 359 17.32 7.07 7.14
CA GLU A 359 16.66 6.47 5.99
C GLU A 359 17.65 5.64 5.17
N GLN A 360 18.94 5.82 5.46
CA GLN A 360 20.07 5.12 4.87
C GLN A 360 20.66 4.12 5.85
N ARG A 361 20.27 2.87 5.74
CA ARG A 361 20.87 1.82 6.56
C ARG A 361 22.26 1.46 6.07
N THR A 362 23.24 1.49 6.98
CA THR A 362 24.60 1.04 6.73
C THR A 362 24.81 -0.34 7.35
N ILE A 363 25.33 -1.27 6.57
CA ILE A 363 25.80 -2.60 7.00
C ILE A 363 27.26 -2.72 6.56
N ASP A 364 28.13 -3.10 7.49
CA ASP A 364 29.53 -3.40 7.18
C ASP A 364 29.94 -4.66 7.96
N ILE A 365 30.09 -5.77 7.25
CA ILE A 365 30.32 -7.09 7.84
C ILE A 365 31.53 -7.73 7.18
N SER A 366 32.48 -8.15 8.03
CA SER A 366 33.62 -8.96 7.63
C SER A 366 33.71 -10.19 8.50
N ARG A 367 33.67 -11.39 7.90
CA ARG A 367 33.80 -12.64 8.64
C ARG A 367 34.23 -13.83 7.80
N ASP A 368 34.80 -14.81 8.49
CA ASP A 368 35.15 -16.10 7.92
C ASP A 368 33.93 -17.03 7.90
N LEU A 369 33.79 -17.77 6.80
CA LEU A 369 32.75 -18.77 6.62
C LEU A 369 33.40 -20.13 6.34
N ILE A 370 32.69 -21.19 6.70
CA ILE A 370 33.02 -22.56 6.31
C ILE A 370 32.08 -22.97 5.20
N TRP A 371 32.59 -23.57 4.13
CA TRP A 371 31.79 -24.04 3.03
C TRP A 371 30.80 -25.13 3.48
N ASP A 372 29.51 -24.88 3.36
CA ASP A 372 28.42 -25.79 3.66
C ASP A 372 27.54 -26.11 2.42
N GLY A 373 27.94 -25.58 1.24
CA GLY A 373 27.15 -25.67 0.02
C GLY A 373 26.94 -27.10 -0.50
N PRO A 374 25.69 -27.51 -0.75
CA PRO A 374 25.35 -28.84 -1.24
C PRO A 374 25.79 -29.07 -2.68
N ARG A 375 25.79 -30.34 -3.09
CA ARG A 375 25.97 -30.72 -4.50
C ARG A 375 24.68 -30.38 -5.27
N VAL A 376 24.82 -29.67 -6.40
CA VAL A 376 23.70 -29.27 -7.27
C VAL A 376 23.64 -30.02 -8.58
N GLY A 377 24.74 -30.72 -8.96
CA GLY A 377 24.79 -31.60 -10.13
C GLY A 377 26.21 -32.00 -10.51
N GLY A 378 26.45 -33.23 -10.89
CA GLY A 378 27.78 -33.72 -11.26
C GLY A 378 28.84 -33.44 -10.21
N SER A 379 29.87 -32.66 -10.57
CA SER A 379 30.92 -32.20 -9.68
C SER A 379 30.73 -30.79 -9.12
N TYR A 380 29.57 -30.16 -9.37
CA TYR A 380 29.31 -28.79 -8.93
C TYR A 380 28.68 -28.75 -7.53
N ARG A 381 29.09 -27.75 -6.74
CA ARG A 381 28.52 -27.39 -5.45
C ARG A 381 28.22 -25.91 -5.41
N GLN A 382 27.17 -25.53 -4.71
CA GLN A 382 26.77 -24.12 -4.55
C GLN A 382 26.55 -23.79 -3.09
N MET A 383 27.03 -22.63 -2.68
CA MET A 383 26.80 -22.03 -1.37
C MET A 383 26.09 -20.71 -1.57
N THR A 384 24.97 -20.54 -0.87
CA THR A 384 24.28 -19.24 -0.78
C THR A 384 24.89 -18.47 0.37
N LEU A 385 25.32 -17.25 0.12
CA LEU A 385 25.88 -16.35 1.12
C LEU A 385 24.81 -15.99 2.15
N PRO A 386 25.17 -15.76 3.40
CA PRO A 386 24.24 -15.37 4.46
C PRO A 386 23.42 -14.13 4.07
N THR A 387 22.21 -14.05 4.63
CA THR A 387 21.39 -12.83 4.58
C THR A 387 21.42 -12.24 5.99
N GLU A 388 22.00 -11.09 6.13
CA GLU A 388 22.12 -10.41 7.41
C GLU A 388 20.84 -9.66 7.75
N ASP A 389 20.55 -9.51 9.03
CA ASP A 389 19.39 -8.78 9.49
C ASP A 389 19.44 -7.33 8.98
N GLY A 390 18.34 -6.94 8.35
CA GLY A 390 18.15 -5.63 7.78
C GLY A 390 18.81 -5.38 6.43
N SER A 391 19.50 -6.37 5.81
CA SER A 391 19.90 -6.23 4.41
C SER A 391 18.69 -5.98 3.50
N ILE A 392 18.95 -5.32 2.36
CA ILE A 392 17.89 -5.10 1.38
C ILE A 392 17.29 -6.42 0.92
N ARG A 393 15.98 -6.54 1.03
CA ARG A 393 15.23 -7.67 0.46
C ARG A 393 14.80 -7.31 -0.95
N ILE A 394 15.29 -8.07 -1.92
CA ILE A 394 14.91 -7.87 -3.31
C ILE A 394 13.59 -8.59 -3.57
N ASP A 395 12.53 -7.82 -3.66
CA ASP A 395 11.23 -8.34 -4.07
C ASP A 395 11.22 -8.62 -5.58
N PRO A 396 10.56 -9.68 -6.07
CA PRO A 396 10.38 -9.93 -7.51
C PRO A 396 9.83 -8.74 -8.28
N ALA A 397 9.03 -7.87 -7.65
CA ALA A 397 8.54 -6.63 -8.25
C ALA A 397 9.66 -5.64 -8.64
N PHE A 398 10.85 -5.73 -8.01
CA PHE A 398 12.02 -4.92 -8.37
C PHE A 398 12.70 -5.42 -9.65
N LEU A 399 12.39 -6.63 -10.10
CA LEU A 399 13.03 -7.31 -11.22
C LEU A 399 12.14 -7.44 -12.46
N THR A 400 10.94 -6.86 -12.46
CA THR A 400 10.02 -6.88 -13.61
C THR A 400 10.69 -6.29 -14.85
N SER A 401 10.35 -6.81 -16.02
CA SER A 401 11.03 -6.40 -17.27
C SER A 401 10.77 -4.96 -17.66
N VAL A 402 9.57 -4.46 -17.38
CA VAL A 402 9.12 -3.09 -17.68
C VAL A 402 8.36 -2.55 -16.49
N ARG A 403 8.61 -1.29 -16.15
CA ARG A 403 7.85 -0.56 -15.15
C ARG A 403 7.55 0.85 -15.66
N LYS A 404 6.30 1.25 -15.61
CA LYS A 404 5.83 2.58 -16.02
C LYS A 404 5.69 3.54 -14.84
N ALA A 405 5.45 2.99 -13.65
CA ALA A 405 5.30 3.76 -12.44
C ALA A 405 6.66 3.99 -11.74
N PRO A 406 6.83 5.09 -11.00
CA PRO A 406 7.94 5.25 -10.08
C PRO A 406 7.97 4.12 -9.04
N LEU A 407 9.15 3.76 -8.56
CA LEU A 407 9.37 2.70 -7.58
C LEU A 407 9.91 3.30 -6.28
N LYS A 408 9.19 3.11 -5.19
CA LYS A 408 9.70 3.45 -3.85
C LYS A 408 10.69 2.39 -3.41
N VAL A 409 11.91 2.81 -3.08
CA VAL A 409 12.97 1.95 -2.56
C VAL A 409 13.55 2.58 -1.30
N ARG A 410 14.22 1.77 -0.52
CA ARG A 410 14.98 2.24 0.62
C ARG A 410 16.42 2.49 0.20
N ASN A 411 16.97 3.65 0.54
CA ASN A 411 18.39 3.93 0.42
C ASN A 411 19.18 3.03 1.39
N CYS A 412 20.32 2.52 0.96
CA CYS A 412 21.15 1.65 1.78
C CYS A 412 22.61 1.75 1.38
N ASN A 413 23.50 1.34 2.31
CA ASN A 413 24.92 1.17 2.07
C ASN A 413 25.34 -0.15 2.73
N GLU A 414 25.48 -1.19 1.94
CA GLU A 414 25.76 -2.55 2.42
C GLU A 414 27.11 -3.01 1.92
N LYS A 415 27.99 -3.47 2.83
CA LYS A 415 29.30 -4.02 2.54
C LYS A 415 29.43 -5.36 3.23
N TYR A 416 29.81 -6.37 2.47
CA TYR A 416 30.05 -7.72 2.93
C TYR A 416 31.39 -8.21 2.42
N HIS A 417 32.24 -8.67 3.32
CA HIS A 417 33.48 -9.33 3.03
C HIS A 417 33.53 -10.70 3.69
N TYR A 418 33.56 -11.76 2.90
CA TYR A 418 33.60 -13.13 3.39
C TYR A 418 34.85 -13.83 2.87
N THR A 419 35.60 -14.49 3.79
CA THR A 419 36.64 -15.46 3.45
C THR A 419 36.09 -16.86 3.68
N ILE A 420 35.91 -17.65 2.61
CA ILE A 420 35.26 -18.96 2.68
C ILE A 420 36.31 -20.05 2.65
N ALA A 421 36.44 -20.81 3.75
CA ALA A 421 37.27 -21.98 3.82
C ALA A 421 36.60 -23.18 3.13
N LEU A 422 37.32 -23.80 2.17
CA LEU A 422 36.83 -24.98 1.47
C LEU A 422 37.18 -26.26 2.21
N PRO A 423 36.39 -27.36 2.10
CA PRO A 423 36.71 -28.65 2.67
C PRO A 423 38.07 -29.17 2.14
N ARG A 424 38.85 -29.85 3.00
CA ARG A 424 40.19 -30.33 2.69
C ARG A 424 40.27 -31.47 1.64
N THR A 425 39.17 -32.00 1.19
CA THR A 425 39.09 -33.12 0.20
C THR A 425 38.11 -32.79 -0.85
N PRO A 426 38.25 -33.28 -2.03
CA PRO A 426 39.24 -33.22 -3.07
C PRO A 426 39.50 -31.79 -3.60
N LYS A 427 40.40 -31.58 -4.57
CA LYS A 427 40.68 -30.24 -5.13
C LYS A 427 39.37 -29.54 -5.52
N HIS A 428 39.14 -28.38 -4.93
CA HIS A 428 38.01 -27.52 -5.27
C HIS A 428 38.50 -26.27 -6.01
N THR A 429 37.83 -25.94 -7.09
CA THR A 429 38.13 -24.74 -7.88
C THR A 429 36.87 -23.88 -8.03
N LEU A 430 37.03 -22.60 -7.85
CA LEU A 430 36.00 -21.62 -8.22
C LEU A 430 35.74 -21.73 -9.72
N VAL A 431 34.46 -21.93 -10.08
CA VAL A 431 34.10 -22.18 -11.48
C VAL A 431 34.35 -20.97 -12.37
N LYS A 432 34.08 -19.79 -11.85
CA LYS A 432 34.29 -18.54 -12.58
C LYS A 432 34.54 -17.41 -11.59
N PRO A 433 35.71 -16.75 -11.65
CA PRO A 433 35.92 -15.49 -10.94
C PRO A 433 34.91 -14.44 -11.42
N ILE A 434 34.45 -13.63 -10.50
CA ILE A 434 33.50 -12.53 -10.77
C ILE A 434 34.19 -11.23 -10.36
N ASP A 435 34.11 -10.25 -11.23
CA ASP A 435 34.54 -8.88 -10.95
C ASP A 435 33.58 -7.92 -11.66
N ILE A 436 32.65 -7.36 -10.89
CA ILE A 436 31.63 -6.43 -11.38
C ILE A 436 31.74 -5.15 -10.58
N SER A 437 31.88 -4.05 -11.29
CA SER A 437 31.77 -2.71 -10.71
C SER A 437 30.89 -1.85 -11.61
N ARG A 438 29.87 -1.25 -11.05
CA ARG A 438 28.97 -0.32 -11.76
C ARG A 438 28.67 0.88 -10.90
N THR A 439 28.63 2.03 -11.54
CA THR A 439 28.13 3.28 -10.95
C THR A 439 27.02 3.80 -11.86
N GLU A 440 25.82 3.88 -11.32
CA GLU A 440 24.65 4.40 -12.04
C GLU A 440 24.27 5.76 -11.43
N LYS A 441 24.46 6.81 -12.22
CA LYS A 441 24.26 8.20 -11.75
C LYS A 441 22.85 8.42 -11.21
N GLY A 442 22.76 8.93 -9.97
CA GLY A 442 21.49 9.21 -9.28
C GLY A 442 20.73 7.95 -8.86
N ILE A 443 21.41 6.81 -8.80
CA ILE A 443 20.86 5.54 -8.31
C ILE A 443 21.78 4.95 -7.24
N GLY A 444 23.09 4.80 -7.53
CA GLY A 444 24.04 4.22 -6.60
C GLY A 444 25.16 3.43 -7.28
N THR A 445 25.79 2.56 -6.50
CA THR A 445 26.93 1.74 -6.93
C THR A 445 26.76 0.29 -6.51
N ILE A 446 27.33 -0.61 -7.30
CA ILE A 446 27.46 -2.02 -6.96
C ILE A 446 28.87 -2.50 -7.27
N ARG A 447 29.48 -3.24 -6.34
CA ARG A 447 30.72 -3.97 -6.52
C ARG A 447 30.55 -5.40 -6.04
N ILE A 448 30.93 -6.36 -6.87
CA ILE A 448 30.93 -7.79 -6.55
C ILE A 448 32.25 -8.36 -7.06
N CYS A 449 33.08 -8.83 -6.14
CA CYS A 449 34.33 -9.52 -6.47
C CYS A 449 34.32 -10.89 -5.78
N ILE A 450 34.43 -11.96 -6.58
CA ILE A 450 34.52 -13.34 -6.06
C ILE A 450 35.75 -13.96 -6.74
N LYS A 451 36.76 -14.28 -5.97
CA LYS A 451 38.03 -14.86 -6.46
C LYS A 451 38.54 -15.93 -5.53
N GLN A 452 39.36 -16.84 -6.06
CA GLN A 452 40.09 -17.80 -5.26
C GLN A 452 41.45 -17.22 -4.87
N LEU A 453 41.76 -17.30 -3.57
CA LEU A 453 43.05 -16.88 -3.04
C LEU A 453 44.14 -17.98 -3.28
N PRO A 454 45.42 -17.62 -3.23
CA PRO A 454 46.51 -18.60 -3.31
C PRO A 454 46.46 -19.65 -2.21
N THR A 455 45.84 -19.33 -1.08
CA THR A 455 45.60 -20.26 0.05
C THR A 455 44.52 -21.33 -0.24
N GLY A 456 43.83 -21.21 -1.38
CA GLY A 456 42.71 -22.07 -1.77
C GLY A 456 41.34 -21.62 -1.24
N GLN A 457 41.31 -20.65 -0.36
CA GLN A 457 40.06 -20.03 0.14
C GLN A 457 39.39 -19.19 -0.95
N ILE A 458 38.11 -18.91 -0.78
CA ILE A 458 37.39 -17.99 -1.68
C ILE A 458 37.18 -16.65 -0.94
N ASP A 459 37.61 -15.58 -1.58
CA ASP A 459 37.41 -14.21 -1.15
C ASP A 459 36.20 -13.63 -1.86
N VAL A 460 35.23 -13.13 -1.10
CA VAL A 460 33.96 -12.57 -1.58
C VAL A 460 33.77 -11.17 -1.05
N ILE A 461 33.78 -10.19 -1.93
CA ILE A 461 33.44 -8.81 -1.61
C ILE A 461 32.14 -8.48 -2.33
N ARG A 462 31.15 -7.98 -1.59
CA ARG A 462 29.88 -7.49 -2.12
C ARG A 462 29.56 -6.15 -1.48
N GLU A 463 29.45 -5.13 -2.29
CA GLU A 463 29.12 -3.77 -1.86
C GLU A 463 27.94 -3.26 -2.70
N LEU A 464 26.95 -2.69 -2.04
CA LEU A 464 25.78 -2.08 -2.66
C LEU A 464 25.47 -0.76 -1.97
N SER A 465 25.46 0.31 -2.74
CA SER A 465 24.94 1.60 -2.27
C SER A 465 23.77 2.00 -3.16
N ILE A 466 22.63 2.24 -2.56
CA ILE A 466 21.46 2.84 -3.20
C ILE A 466 21.28 4.22 -2.59
N ASP A 467 21.37 5.25 -3.42
CA ASP A 467 21.22 6.65 -3.04
C ASP A 467 20.36 7.36 -4.10
N VAL A 468 19.07 7.15 -4.04
CA VAL A 468 18.10 7.82 -4.91
C VAL A 468 17.38 8.93 -4.15
N ARG A 469 17.18 10.03 -4.84
CA ARG A 469 16.48 11.18 -4.27
C ARG A 469 15.09 10.75 -3.77
N ASP A 470 14.77 11.10 -2.54
CA ASP A 470 13.49 10.79 -1.86
C ASP A 470 13.17 9.28 -1.83
N GLY A 471 14.18 8.41 -2.04
CA GLY A 471 13.97 6.96 -2.17
C GLY A 471 13.11 6.58 -3.39
N ILE A 472 13.11 7.35 -4.46
CA ILE A 472 12.25 7.13 -5.63
C ILE A 472 13.08 6.90 -6.90
N VAL A 473 13.00 5.68 -7.41
CA VAL A 473 13.53 5.32 -8.73
C VAL A 473 12.50 5.69 -9.79
N THR A 474 12.83 6.62 -10.66
CA THR A 474 11.96 7.03 -11.76
C THR A 474 11.87 5.95 -12.84
N PRO A 475 10.83 5.93 -13.69
CA PRO A 475 10.75 4.99 -14.82
C PRO A 475 11.95 5.04 -15.76
N LYS A 476 12.57 6.21 -15.92
CA LYS A 476 13.81 6.38 -16.75
C LYS A 476 15.02 5.68 -16.12
N GLN A 477 15.12 5.72 -14.80
CA GLN A 477 16.21 5.09 -14.03
C GLN A 477 16.00 3.59 -13.83
N TYR A 478 14.76 3.11 -13.97
CA TYR A 478 14.37 1.76 -13.58
C TYR A 478 15.18 0.65 -14.27
N LYS A 479 15.53 0.82 -15.54
CA LYS A 479 16.34 -0.17 -16.29
C LYS A 479 17.72 -0.36 -15.67
N ALA A 480 18.36 0.73 -15.25
CA ALA A 480 19.67 0.71 -14.62
C ALA A 480 19.58 0.12 -13.20
N PHE A 481 18.62 0.57 -12.40
CA PHE A 481 18.33 0.01 -11.07
C PHE A 481 18.07 -1.51 -11.14
N ARG A 482 17.20 -1.95 -12.03
CA ARG A 482 16.89 -3.38 -12.22
C ARG A 482 18.14 -4.21 -12.51
N ARG A 483 19.06 -3.70 -13.37
CA ARG A 483 20.32 -4.38 -13.67
C ARG A 483 21.19 -4.54 -12.44
N MET A 484 21.32 -3.50 -11.62
CA MET A 484 22.04 -3.57 -10.35
C MET A 484 21.44 -4.64 -9.42
N MET A 485 20.13 -4.66 -9.28
CA MET A 485 19.42 -5.62 -8.42
C MET A 485 19.51 -7.05 -8.96
N GLN A 486 19.54 -7.24 -10.28
CA GLN A 486 19.77 -8.55 -10.89
C GLN A 486 21.19 -9.07 -10.59
N ASP A 487 22.22 -8.23 -10.75
CA ASP A 487 23.59 -8.59 -10.40
C ASP A 487 23.68 -8.92 -8.90
N TRP A 488 23.11 -8.08 -8.03
CA TRP A 488 23.09 -8.29 -6.57
C TRP A 488 22.46 -9.62 -6.17
N THR A 489 21.37 -9.99 -6.82
CA THR A 489 20.66 -11.25 -6.55
C THR A 489 21.40 -12.46 -7.13
N THR A 490 21.87 -12.34 -8.36
CA THR A 490 22.53 -13.45 -9.08
C THR A 490 23.79 -13.90 -8.36
N TYR A 491 24.63 -12.96 -7.91
CA TYR A 491 25.91 -13.26 -7.27
C TYR A 491 25.83 -13.37 -5.74
N LYS A 492 24.66 -13.70 -5.22
CA LYS A 492 24.47 -14.16 -3.84
C LYS A 492 24.93 -15.63 -3.67
N THR A 493 25.10 -16.35 -4.78
CA THR A 493 25.49 -17.77 -4.78
C THR A 493 26.91 -17.93 -5.35
N VAL A 494 27.79 -18.61 -4.59
CA VAL A 494 29.13 -19.00 -5.00
C VAL A 494 29.10 -20.43 -5.51
N THR A 495 29.69 -20.68 -6.67
CA THR A 495 29.72 -22.02 -7.29
C THR A 495 31.16 -22.53 -7.44
N ILE A 496 31.43 -23.74 -7.00
CA ILE A 496 32.71 -24.42 -7.15
C ILE A 496 32.55 -25.76 -7.88
N ARG A 497 33.61 -26.21 -8.49
CA ARG A 497 33.75 -27.56 -9.04
C ARG A 497 34.64 -28.39 -8.10
N ALA A 498 34.16 -29.55 -7.67
CA ALA A 498 34.95 -30.52 -6.90
C ALA A 498 35.47 -31.57 -7.87
N GLU A 499 36.79 -31.70 -8.00
CA GLU A 499 37.36 -32.80 -8.77
C GLU A 499 37.22 -34.11 -7.98
N LYS A 500 36.77 -35.19 -8.62
CA LYS A 500 36.80 -36.54 -8.01
C LYS A 500 38.25 -36.89 -7.76
N GLY A 501 38.62 -37.03 -6.50
CA GLY A 501 39.90 -37.63 -6.16
C GLY A 501 40.01 -38.98 -6.87
N LYS A 502 41.13 -39.25 -7.52
CA LYS A 502 41.49 -40.63 -7.94
C LYS A 502 41.45 -41.50 -6.67
N PRO A 503 40.78 -42.66 -6.68
CA PRO A 503 40.91 -43.59 -5.54
C PRO A 503 42.41 -43.86 -5.35
N ILE A 504 42.89 -43.62 -4.13
CA ILE A 504 44.22 -44.06 -3.78
C ILE A 504 44.14 -45.58 -3.83
N MET A 505 44.75 -46.19 -4.88
CA MET A 505 44.94 -47.64 -4.88
C MET A 505 45.86 -47.94 -3.70
N GLY A 506 45.27 -48.51 -2.66
CA GLY A 506 46.01 -49.03 -1.52
C GLY A 506 46.91 -50.16 -1.98
N SER A 507 48.17 -50.02 -1.67
CA SER A 507 49.10 -51.10 -1.64
C SER A 507 48.86 -52.02 -0.46
#